data_d9a98ae07939fc82e8e46ebfed5ed56d
#
_entry.id   d9a98ae07939fc82e8e46ebfed5ed56d
#
_cell.length_a   1.000
_cell.length_b   1.000
_cell.length_c   1.000
_cell.angle_alpha   90.00
_cell.angle_beta   90.00
_cell.angle_gamma   90.00
#
_symmetry.space_group_name_H-M   'P 1'
#
loop_
_entity.id
_entity.type
_entity.pdbx_description
1 polymer ?
#
loop_
_entity_poly.entity_id
_entity_poly.type
_entity_poly.pdbx_seq_one_letter_code
_entity_poly.pdbx_strand_id
1 'polypeptide(L)'
;MDIRKVYLLILLCTFCILSPVYTQQSLSDEFRKVAGDYAALYTSKVEVGYSPYLYINHPYWDTDEFKKGAVCYGGLVYTDLQLRYDTFKKQLIVITPEKRILLQVDMRKVDYFIIGDKKFVPHNDTFAAILYDSPQMRLTQYVQCKMGTPVEKGRISYRQFEKPARFVLSKDGVDHTV
;
A
#
# COMPACT_ATOMS: atom_id res chain seq x y z
N MET A 1 31.68 56.27 -6.33
CA MET A 1 30.58 55.34 -6.68
C MET A 1 29.33 55.87 -5.97
N ASP A 2 28.31 56.26 -6.73
CA ASP A 2 27.20 57.04 -6.20
C ASP A 2 26.29 56.16 -5.29
N ILE A 3 26.15 56.52 -4.02
CA ILE A 3 25.43 55.76 -3.00
C ILE A 3 23.99 55.42 -3.49
N ARG A 4 23.38 56.31 -4.26
CA ARG A 4 22.05 56.10 -4.83
C ARG A 4 22.01 54.92 -5.81
N LYS A 5 23.08 54.70 -6.57
CA LYS A 5 23.18 53.57 -7.53
C LYS A 5 23.33 52.23 -6.80
N VAL A 6 24.02 52.23 -5.64
CA VAL A 6 24.19 51.03 -4.81
C VAL A 6 22.85 50.61 -4.16
N TYR A 7 22.06 51.58 -3.65
CA TYR A 7 20.74 51.30 -3.12
C TYR A 7 19.75 50.79 -4.19
N LEU A 8 19.83 51.34 -5.41
CA LEU A 8 18.99 50.89 -6.52
C LEU A 8 19.35 49.45 -6.95
N LEU A 9 20.63 49.08 -6.92
CA LEU A 9 21.11 47.72 -7.26
C LEU A 9 20.68 46.71 -6.19
N ILE A 10 20.75 47.07 -4.90
CA ILE A 10 20.32 46.23 -3.80
C ILE A 10 18.80 46.03 -3.85
N LEU A 11 18.04 47.08 -4.15
CA LEU A 11 16.59 46.99 -4.29
C LEU A 11 16.17 46.10 -5.48
N LEU A 12 16.92 46.13 -6.59
CA LEU A 12 16.68 45.29 -7.76
C LEU A 12 17.00 43.80 -7.48
N CYS A 13 18.08 43.53 -6.74
CA CYS A 13 18.44 42.18 -6.34
C CYS A 13 17.46 41.55 -5.35
N THR A 14 16.88 42.31 -4.41
CA THR A 14 15.88 41.79 -3.46
C THR A 14 14.55 41.47 -4.15
N PHE A 15 14.20 42.18 -5.22
CA PHE A 15 12.96 41.89 -5.97
C PHE A 15 13.04 40.58 -6.80
N CYS A 16 14.22 40.16 -7.24
CA CYS A 16 14.42 38.91 -7.99
C CYS A 16 14.36 37.63 -7.14
N ILE A 17 14.47 37.72 -5.79
CA ILE A 17 14.52 36.54 -4.91
C ILE A 17 13.11 36.07 -4.48
N LEU A 18 12.05 36.89 -4.71
CA LEU A 18 10.70 36.64 -4.21
C LEU A 18 9.74 35.93 -5.17
N SER A 19 10.19 35.50 -6.35
CA SER A 19 9.25 35.07 -7.41
C SER A 19 9.10 33.58 -7.73
N PRO A 20 9.81 32.58 -7.18
CA PRO A 20 9.59 31.21 -7.66
C PRO A 20 8.71 30.29 -6.80
N VAL A 21 8.21 30.74 -5.65
CA VAL A 21 7.53 29.82 -4.72
C VAL A 21 6.10 29.49 -5.14
N TYR A 22 5.40 30.36 -5.86
CA TYR A 22 4.01 30.15 -6.24
C TYR A 22 3.78 29.20 -7.41
N THR A 23 4.77 28.94 -8.25
CA THR A 23 4.59 28.16 -9.48
C THR A 23 4.60 26.65 -9.23
N GLN A 24 5.29 26.14 -8.21
CA GLN A 24 5.35 24.72 -7.91
C GLN A 24 4.06 24.21 -7.25
N GLN A 25 3.40 25.02 -6.44
CA GLN A 25 2.15 24.63 -5.80
C GLN A 25 1.01 24.52 -6.82
N SER A 26 0.94 25.38 -7.82
CA SER A 26 -0.11 25.36 -8.85
C SER A 26 0.00 24.12 -9.76
N LEU A 27 1.22 23.69 -10.11
CA LEU A 27 1.44 22.47 -10.91
C LEU A 27 1.07 21.19 -10.15
N SER A 28 1.32 21.13 -8.84
CA SER A 28 0.92 20.00 -8.02
C SER A 28 -0.61 19.92 -7.83
N ASP A 29 -1.26 21.07 -7.72
CA ASP A 29 -2.72 21.16 -7.58
C ASP A 29 -3.45 20.88 -8.90
N GLU A 30 -2.87 21.29 -10.02
CA GLU A 30 -3.39 20.99 -11.35
C GLU A 30 -3.18 19.51 -11.71
N PHE A 31 -2.03 18.92 -11.35
CA PHE A 31 -1.78 17.48 -11.47
C PHE A 31 -2.76 16.67 -10.62
N ARG A 32 -3.05 17.09 -9.37
CA ARG A 32 -4.06 16.47 -8.51
C ARG A 32 -5.46 16.55 -9.10
N LYS A 33 -5.84 17.67 -9.72
CA LYS A 33 -7.13 17.83 -10.40
C LYS A 33 -7.28 16.90 -11.61
N VAL A 34 -6.22 16.72 -12.38
CA VAL A 34 -6.24 15.90 -13.62
C VAL A 34 -6.08 14.40 -13.30
N ALA A 35 -5.22 14.06 -12.35
CA ALA A 35 -4.93 12.67 -11.98
C ALA A 35 -5.85 12.14 -10.87
N GLY A 36 -6.66 12.99 -10.24
CA GLY A 36 -7.49 12.69 -9.08
C GLY A 36 -6.67 12.49 -7.80
N ASP A 37 -7.37 12.44 -6.68
CA ASP A 37 -6.76 12.30 -5.34
C ASP A 37 -5.94 11.01 -5.18
N TYR A 38 -6.12 10.04 -6.08
CA TYR A 38 -5.50 8.71 -6.04
C TYR A 38 -4.23 8.57 -6.90
N ALA A 39 -3.77 9.63 -7.57
CA ALA A 39 -2.64 9.57 -8.49
C ALA A 39 -1.37 8.98 -7.84
N ALA A 40 -1.07 9.36 -6.59
CA ALA A 40 0.08 8.85 -5.87
C ALA A 40 0.03 7.34 -5.63
N LEU A 41 -1.18 6.80 -5.41
CA LEU A 41 -1.42 5.37 -5.21
C LEU A 41 -1.32 4.58 -6.53
N TYR A 42 -1.75 5.20 -7.64
CA TYR A 42 -1.82 4.55 -8.96
C TYR A 42 -0.54 4.69 -9.81
N THR A 43 0.53 5.28 -9.30
CA THR A 43 1.84 5.36 -9.98
C THR A 43 2.71 4.11 -9.82
N SER A 44 2.15 3.05 -9.28
CA SER A 44 2.85 1.81 -8.91
C SER A 44 2.98 0.82 -10.10
N LYS A 45 3.72 -0.27 -9.87
CA LYS A 45 3.94 -1.31 -10.89
C LYS A 45 2.65 -2.08 -11.19
N VAL A 46 2.49 -2.48 -12.44
CA VAL A 46 1.42 -3.39 -12.85
C VAL A 46 1.62 -4.75 -12.20
N GLU A 47 0.56 -5.28 -11.59
CA GLU A 47 0.55 -6.62 -11.02
C GLU A 47 0.27 -7.68 -12.09
N VAL A 48 1.11 -8.70 -12.12
CA VAL A 48 0.87 -9.92 -12.90
C VAL A 48 0.38 -11.00 -11.96
N GLY A 49 -0.86 -11.39 -12.13
CA GLY A 49 -1.50 -12.44 -11.32
C GLY A 49 -0.91 -13.84 -11.57
N TYR A 50 -1.40 -14.80 -10.81
CA TYR A 50 -1.01 -16.21 -10.95
C TYR A 50 -1.88 -16.90 -12.01
N SER A 51 -1.24 -17.69 -12.86
CA SER A 51 -1.96 -18.46 -13.88
C SER A 51 -2.76 -19.60 -13.23
N PRO A 52 -4.08 -19.70 -13.45
CA PRO A 52 -4.88 -20.81 -12.93
C PRO A 52 -4.50 -22.18 -13.50
N TYR A 53 -3.75 -22.19 -14.61
CA TYR A 53 -3.23 -23.42 -15.23
C TYR A 53 -1.96 -23.96 -14.55
N LEU A 54 -1.31 -23.17 -13.69
CA LEU A 54 -0.05 -23.54 -13.04
C LEU A 54 -0.17 -23.66 -11.52
N TYR A 55 -1.22 -23.07 -10.94
CA TYR A 55 -1.39 -22.99 -9.51
C TYR A 55 -2.74 -23.56 -9.07
N ILE A 56 -2.70 -24.34 -8.00
CA ILE A 56 -3.88 -24.75 -7.24
C ILE A 56 -4.03 -23.79 -6.10
N ASN A 57 -5.25 -23.32 -5.84
CA ASN A 57 -5.59 -22.29 -4.86
C ASN A 57 -4.89 -20.93 -5.13
N HIS A 58 -4.91 -20.03 -4.18
CA HIS A 58 -4.40 -18.68 -4.32
C HIS A 58 -3.65 -18.22 -3.06
N PRO A 59 -2.67 -17.28 -3.19
CA PRO A 59 -1.89 -16.78 -2.04
C PRO A 59 -2.55 -15.61 -1.31
N TYR A 60 -3.75 -15.20 -1.72
CA TYR A 60 -4.41 -14.03 -1.15
C TYR A 60 -4.95 -14.32 0.25
N TRP A 61 -5.05 -13.27 1.08
CA TRP A 61 -5.40 -13.35 2.49
C TRP A 61 -6.63 -14.23 2.77
N ASP A 62 -7.74 -13.96 2.15
CA ASP A 62 -9.01 -14.64 2.41
C ASP A 62 -9.53 -15.31 1.13
N THR A 63 -9.90 -14.48 0.18
CA THR A 63 -10.40 -14.91 -1.14
C THR A 63 -9.54 -14.34 -2.25
N ASP A 64 -9.72 -14.84 -3.46
CA ASP A 64 -9.11 -14.27 -4.67
C ASP A 64 -9.89 -13.09 -5.24
N GLU A 65 -11.00 -12.72 -4.61
CA GLU A 65 -11.81 -11.57 -4.99
C GLU A 65 -11.25 -10.25 -4.41
N PHE A 66 -11.46 -9.16 -5.14
CA PHE A 66 -11.23 -7.83 -4.62
C PHE A 66 -12.36 -7.43 -3.68
N LYS A 67 -12.00 -6.89 -2.52
CA LYS A 67 -12.95 -6.37 -1.55
C LYS A 67 -12.80 -4.86 -1.40
N LYS A 68 -13.90 -4.19 -1.10
CA LYS A 68 -13.90 -2.76 -0.77
C LYS A 68 -13.05 -2.52 0.47
N GLY A 69 -12.26 -1.43 0.43
CA GLY A 69 -11.37 -1.12 1.52
C GLY A 69 -10.79 0.29 1.46
N ALA A 70 -9.79 0.52 2.30
CA ALA A 70 -9.06 1.76 2.42
C ALA A 70 -7.58 1.50 2.68
N VAL A 71 -6.72 2.45 2.35
CA VAL A 71 -5.30 2.41 2.66
C VAL A 71 -4.83 3.75 3.20
N CYS A 72 -4.06 3.75 4.28
CA CYS A 72 -3.26 4.88 4.73
C CYS A 72 -1.90 4.79 4.05
N TYR A 73 -1.62 5.71 3.13
CA TYR A 73 -0.45 5.70 2.27
C TYR A 73 0.24 7.06 2.31
N GLY A 74 1.45 7.10 2.84
CA GLY A 74 2.20 8.34 3.01
C GLY A 74 1.47 9.36 3.91
N GLY A 75 0.79 8.89 4.96
CA GLY A 75 0.03 9.71 5.90
C GLY A 75 -1.35 10.16 5.39
N LEU A 76 -1.75 9.81 4.15
CA LEU A 76 -3.06 10.14 3.59
C LEU A 76 -3.95 8.89 3.52
N VAL A 77 -5.23 9.03 3.84
CA VAL A 77 -6.20 7.93 3.80
C VAL A 77 -6.96 7.98 2.47
N TYR A 78 -6.87 6.89 1.72
CA TYR A 78 -7.59 6.65 0.47
C TYR A 78 -8.69 5.63 0.73
N THR A 79 -9.94 5.98 0.44
CA THR A 79 -11.13 5.15 0.69
C THR A 79 -11.72 4.62 -0.62
N ASP A 80 -12.76 3.79 -0.52
CA ASP A 80 -13.52 3.26 -1.66
C ASP A 80 -12.68 2.52 -2.70
N LEU A 81 -11.54 1.98 -2.27
CA LEU A 81 -10.64 1.19 -3.11
C LEU A 81 -11.12 -0.25 -3.20
N GLN A 82 -10.84 -0.90 -4.34
CA GLN A 82 -10.95 -2.35 -4.48
C GLN A 82 -9.58 -2.95 -4.24
N LEU A 83 -9.42 -3.67 -3.12
CA LEU A 83 -8.15 -4.15 -2.60
C LEU A 83 -8.10 -5.66 -2.49
N ARG A 84 -6.90 -6.22 -2.64
CA ARG A 84 -6.58 -7.62 -2.38
C ARG A 84 -5.16 -7.73 -1.84
N TYR A 85 -4.95 -8.50 -0.78
CA TYR A 85 -3.63 -8.67 -0.18
C TYR A 85 -3.04 -10.04 -0.54
N ASP A 86 -1.93 -10.02 -1.27
CA ASP A 86 -1.12 -11.19 -1.59
C ASP A 86 -0.15 -11.48 -0.44
N THR A 87 -0.40 -12.55 0.31
CA THR A 87 0.39 -12.91 1.48
C THR A 87 1.68 -13.66 1.13
N PHE A 88 1.83 -14.14 -0.10
CA PHE A 88 3.06 -14.74 -0.59
C PHE A 88 4.07 -13.69 -1.04
N LYS A 89 3.62 -12.72 -1.87
CA LYS A 89 4.44 -11.57 -2.27
C LYS A 89 4.51 -10.48 -1.19
N LYS A 90 3.69 -10.57 -0.12
CA LYS A 90 3.49 -9.53 0.91
C LYS A 90 3.10 -8.19 0.30
N GLN A 91 2.19 -8.23 -0.66
CA GLN A 91 1.89 -7.13 -1.55
C GLN A 91 0.41 -6.78 -1.54
N LEU A 92 0.08 -5.51 -1.25
CA LEU A 92 -1.26 -4.99 -1.44
C LEU A 92 -1.47 -4.64 -2.92
N ILE A 93 -2.58 -5.12 -3.47
CA ILE A 93 -2.97 -4.94 -4.86
C ILE A 93 -4.25 -4.10 -4.88
N VAL A 94 -4.26 -3.06 -5.71
CA VAL A 94 -5.41 -2.22 -5.98
C VAL A 94 -5.82 -2.36 -7.44
N ILE A 95 -7.13 -2.32 -7.72
CA ILE A 95 -7.64 -2.26 -9.09
C ILE A 95 -8.08 -0.83 -9.41
N THR A 96 -7.65 -0.32 -10.57
CA THR A 96 -8.06 1.01 -11.04
C THR A 96 -9.52 0.98 -11.50
N PRO A 97 -10.36 1.99 -11.13
CA PRO A 97 -11.78 1.99 -11.45
C PRO A 97 -12.06 1.93 -12.96
N GLU A 98 -11.36 2.76 -13.73
CA GLU A 98 -11.66 2.95 -15.15
C GLU A 98 -11.15 1.81 -16.05
N LYS A 99 -9.87 1.46 -15.92
CA LYS A 99 -9.20 0.51 -16.82
C LYS A 99 -9.12 -0.91 -16.24
N ARG A 100 -9.54 -1.11 -15.01
CA ARG A 100 -9.42 -2.38 -14.27
C ARG A 100 -8.01 -2.97 -14.29
N ILE A 101 -6.99 -2.10 -14.29
CA ILE A 101 -5.59 -2.48 -14.20
C ILE A 101 -5.27 -2.81 -12.75
N LEU A 102 -4.56 -3.91 -12.55
CA LEU A 102 -4.06 -4.31 -11.23
C LEU A 102 -2.72 -3.63 -10.98
N LEU A 103 -2.62 -2.92 -9.86
CA LEU A 103 -1.40 -2.21 -9.47
C LEU A 103 -0.93 -2.67 -8.10
N GLN A 104 0.39 -2.81 -7.96
CA GLN A 104 1.04 -3.07 -6.66
C GLN A 104 1.18 -1.75 -5.91
N VAL A 105 0.72 -1.68 -4.67
CA VAL A 105 0.94 -0.52 -3.80
C VAL A 105 2.37 -0.55 -3.25
N ASP A 106 3.08 0.57 -3.17
CA ASP A 106 4.40 0.61 -2.53
C ASP A 106 4.26 0.41 -1.01
N MET A 107 4.48 -0.81 -0.54
CA MET A 107 4.27 -1.23 0.85
C MET A 107 5.12 -0.45 1.87
N ARG A 108 6.21 0.18 1.45
CA ARG A 108 7.07 0.99 2.32
C ARG A 108 6.40 2.30 2.79
N LYS A 109 5.37 2.73 2.06
CA LYS A 109 4.59 3.94 2.36
C LYS A 109 3.22 3.63 2.97
N VAL A 110 2.92 2.35 3.20
CA VAL A 110 1.65 1.93 3.78
C VAL A 110 1.77 1.89 5.30
N ASP A 111 1.00 2.73 5.98
CA ASP A 111 0.91 2.74 7.45
C ASP A 111 -0.06 1.67 7.94
N TYR A 112 -1.20 1.51 7.28
CA TYR A 112 -2.19 0.45 7.48
C TYR A 112 -3.12 0.36 6.26
N PHE A 113 -3.85 -0.73 6.16
CA PHE A 113 -4.95 -0.85 5.21
C PHE A 113 -6.13 -1.61 5.80
N ILE A 114 -7.29 -1.45 5.19
CA ILE A 114 -8.53 -2.12 5.56
C ILE A 114 -9.05 -2.88 4.34
N ILE A 115 -9.38 -4.15 4.49
CA ILE A 115 -10.04 -4.97 3.46
C ILE A 115 -11.31 -5.55 4.09
N GLY A 116 -12.48 -5.16 3.57
CA GLY A 116 -13.75 -5.47 4.18
C GLY A 116 -13.85 -4.88 5.60
N ASP A 117 -14.01 -5.75 6.59
CA ASP A 117 -14.08 -5.40 8.01
C ASP A 117 -12.74 -5.52 8.76
N LYS A 118 -11.69 -5.99 8.10
CA LYS A 118 -10.40 -6.26 8.74
C LYS A 118 -9.40 -5.13 8.52
N LYS A 119 -8.84 -4.62 9.61
CA LYS A 119 -7.71 -3.67 9.58
C LYS A 119 -6.39 -4.43 9.69
N PHE A 120 -5.48 -4.10 8.79
CA PHE A 120 -4.14 -4.66 8.73
C PHE A 120 -3.13 -3.61 9.16
N VAL A 121 -2.22 -4.00 10.04
CA VAL A 121 -1.13 -3.16 10.55
C VAL A 121 0.22 -3.82 10.30
N PRO A 122 1.31 -3.05 10.22
CA PRO A 122 2.66 -3.60 10.05
C PRO A 122 2.98 -4.61 11.15
N HIS A 123 3.55 -5.75 10.75
CA HIS A 123 4.05 -6.80 11.63
C HIS A 123 5.32 -7.40 11.03
N ASN A 124 6.49 -7.09 11.61
CA ASN A 124 7.79 -7.44 11.05
C ASN A 124 7.91 -6.97 9.58
N ASP A 125 8.14 -7.89 8.65
CA ASP A 125 8.27 -7.65 7.21
C ASP A 125 6.97 -7.87 6.42
N THR A 126 5.82 -7.95 7.11
CA THR A 126 4.49 -8.22 6.54
C THR A 126 3.42 -7.35 7.22
N PHE A 127 2.16 -7.68 7.01
CA PHE A 127 1.02 -7.06 7.69
C PHE A 127 0.17 -8.13 8.38
N ALA A 128 -0.31 -7.80 9.58
CA ALA A 128 -1.20 -8.65 10.37
C ALA A 128 -2.58 -8.02 10.49
N ALA A 129 -3.62 -8.83 10.36
CA ALA A 129 -4.99 -8.41 10.60
C ALA A 129 -5.25 -8.30 12.10
N ILE A 130 -5.84 -7.19 12.53
CA ILE A 130 -6.32 -7.03 13.89
C ILE A 130 -7.62 -7.83 14.05
N LEU A 131 -7.64 -8.79 14.96
CA LEU A 131 -8.83 -9.55 15.32
C LEU A 131 -9.53 -8.97 16.54
N TYR A 132 -8.75 -8.45 17.49
CA TYR A 132 -9.23 -7.79 18.70
C TYR A 132 -8.26 -6.70 19.10
N ASP A 133 -8.75 -5.55 19.56
CA ASP A 133 -7.93 -4.42 20.01
C ASP A 133 -8.60 -3.75 21.22
N SER A 134 -7.85 -3.66 22.30
CA SER A 134 -8.23 -2.95 23.52
C SER A 134 -6.99 -2.28 24.13
N PRO A 135 -7.15 -1.36 25.10
CA PRO A 135 -6.00 -0.71 25.74
C PRO A 135 -5.01 -1.68 26.40
N GLN A 136 -5.49 -2.84 26.87
CA GLN A 136 -4.66 -3.82 27.58
C GLN A 136 -4.18 -4.97 26.72
N MET A 137 -4.88 -5.25 25.59
CA MET A 137 -4.63 -6.47 24.83
C MET A 137 -4.96 -6.27 23.34
N ARG A 138 -4.08 -6.78 22.47
CA ARG A 138 -4.33 -6.85 21.03
C ARG A 138 -4.09 -8.28 20.54
N LEU A 139 -5.04 -8.80 19.79
CA LEU A 139 -4.87 -10.06 19.07
C LEU A 139 -4.77 -9.78 17.58
N THR A 140 -3.68 -10.23 16.98
CA THR A 140 -3.45 -10.12 15.53
C THR A 140 -3.27 -11.49 14.90
N GLN A 141 -3.63 -11.58 13.62
CA GLN A 141 -3.43 -12.75 12.79
C GLN A 141 -2.62 -12.37 11.56
N TYR A 142 -1.56 -13.11 11.26
CA TYR A 142 -0.87 -13.00 9.99
C TYR A 142 -0.79 -14.36 9.29
N VAL A 143 -0.70 -14.33 7.97
CA VAL A 143 -0.58 -15.53 7.14
C VAL A 143 0.83 -15.57 6.57
N GLN A 144 1.54 -16.64 6.84
CA GLN A 144 2.84 -16.90 6.28
C GLN A 144 2.69 -17.81 5.05
N CYS A 145 2.24 -17.24 3.94
CA CYS A 145 2.06 -18.01 2.71
C CYS A 145 3.40 -18.49 2.17
N LYS A 146 3.47 -19.74 1.77
CA LYS A 146 4.63 -20.34 1.14
C LYS A 146 4.21 -21.26 -0.02
N MET A 147 5.17 -21.59 -0.87
CA MET A 147 4.97 -22.61 -1.89
C MET A 147 5.11 -23.98 -1.24
N GLY A 148 4.04 -24.77 -1.33
CA GLY A 148 4.01 -26.15 -0.86
C GLY A 148 4.56 -27.13 -1.90
N THR A 149 4.44 -28.42 -1.59
CA THR A 149 4.82 -29.49 -2.49
C THR A 149 3.95 -29.46 -3.76
N PRO A 150 4.55 -29.61 -4.97
CA PRO A 150 3.79 -29.72 -6.20
C PRO A 150 2.80 -30.88 -6.16
N VAL A 151 1.64 -30.67 -6.78
CA VAL A 151 0.57 -31.68 -6.89
C VAL A 151 0.49 -32.15 -8.33
N GLU A 152 0.69 -33.46 -8.53
CA GLU A 152 0.59 -34.07 -9.83
C GLU A 152 -0.86 -34.44 -10.14
N LYS A 153 -1.38 -33.96 -11.30
CA LYS A 153 -2.69 -34.36 -11.84
C LYS A 153 -2.51 -34.82 -13.28
N GLY A 154 -2.46 -36.11 -13.46
CA GLY A 154 -2.17 -36.72 -14.76
C GLY A 154 -0.72 -36.41 -15.19
N ARG A 155 -0.57 -35.69 -16.32
CA ARG A 155 0.76 -35.29 -16.84
C ARG A 155 1.17 -33.87 -16.46
N ILE A 156 0.38 -33.19 -15.61
CA ILE A 156 0.59 -31.78 -15.26
C ILE A 156 0.97 -31.70 -13.79
N SER A 157 2.06 -31.01 -13.52
CA SER A 157 2.52 -30.66 -12.17
C SER A 157 2.03 -29.24 -11.82
N TYR A 158 1.22 -29.14 -10.78
CA TYR A 158 0.69 -27.87 -10.29
C TYR A 158 1.45 -27.41 -9.06
N ARG A 159 1.72 -26.12 -8.97
CA ARG A 159 2.22 -25.49 -7.75
C ARG A 159 1.04 -25.23 -6.80
N GLN A 160 1.28 -25.41 -5.51
CA GLN A 160 0.25 -25.23 -4.49
C GLN A 160 0.70 -24.18 -3.47
N PHE A 161 -0.21 -23.29 -3.06
CA PHE A 161 0.04 -22.37 -1.95
C PHE A 161 -0.41 -22.99 -0.64
N GLU A 162 0.46 -22.91 0.37
CA GLU A 162 0.13 -23.22 1.76
C GLU A 162 0.03 -21.91 2.55
N LYS A 163 -1.06 -21.73 3.30
CA LYS A 163 -1.38 -20.50 4.03
C LYS A 163 -1.57 -20.76 5.52
N PRO A 164 -0.56 -21.21 6.28
CA PRO A 164 -0.68 -21.35 7.72
C PRO A 164 -0.92 -19.96 8.35
N ALA A 165 -2.00 -19.85 9.09
CA ALA A 165 -2.27 -18.69 9.91
C ALA A 165 -1.49 -18.78 11.22
N ARG A 166 -0.98 -17.65 11.69
CA ARG A 166 -0.32 -17.49 12.99
C ARG A 166 -0.96 -16.35 13.75
N PHE A 167 -1.00 -16.49 15.06
CA PHE A 167 -1.61 -15.50 15.93
C PHE A 167 -0.57 -14.93 16.89
N VAL A 168 -0.68 -13.64 17.16
CA VAL A 168 0.14 -12.95 18.15
C VAL A 168 -0.80 -12.23 19.10
N LEU A 169 -0.67 -12.56 20.37
CA LEU A 169 -1.34 -11.88 21.46
C LEU A 169 -0.35 -10.91 22.11
N SER A 170 -0.57 -9.62 21.91
CA SER A 170 0.17 -8.57 22.62
C SER A 170 -0.60 -8.18 23.87
N LYS A 171 -0.02 -8.41 25.06
CA LYS A 171 -0.57 -8.03 26.34
C LYS A 171 0.46 -7.28 27.15
N ASP A 172 0.08 -6.11 27.67
CA ASP A 172 0.95 -5.24 28.48
C ASP A 172 2.33 -4.95 27.80
N GLY A 173 2.33 -4.84 26.47
CA GLY A 173 3.52 -4.59 25.65
C GLY A 173 4.40 -5.82 25.40
N VAL A 174 3.97 -7.02 25.78
CA VAL A 174 4.67 -8.29 25.53
C VAL A 174 3.91 -9.11 24.50
N ASP A 175 4.63 -9.56 23.46
CA ASP A 175 4.08 -10.40 22.40
C ASP A 175 4.22 -11.89 22.73
N HIS A 176 3.12 -12.62 22.63
CA HIS A 176 3.05 -14.06 22.76
C HIS A 176 2.56 -14.66 21.47
N THR A 177 3.37 -15.50 20.83
CA THR A 177 2.93 -16.29 19.66
C THR A 177 2.10 -17.47 20.13
N VAL A 178 0.91 -17.63 19.54
CA VAL A 178 -0.04 -18.70 19.86
C VAL A 178 -0.20 -19.63 18.67
#